data_44eeed65437cebe7178f32f77ee9e570
#
_entry.id   44eeed65437cebe7178f32f77ee9e570
#
_cell.length_a   1.000
_cell.length_b   1.000
_cell.length_c   1.000
_cell.angle_alpha   90.00
_cell.angle_beta   90.00
_cell.angle_gamma   90.00
#
_symmetry.space_group_name_H-M   'P 1'
#
loop_
_entity.id
_entity.type
_entity.pdbx_description
1 polymer ?
#
loop_
_entity_poly.entity_id
_entity_poly.type
_entity_poly.pdbx_seq_one_letter_code
_entity_poly.pdbx_strand_id
1 'polypeptide(L)' 'MCLTCGCMDAHLEMGEKDVRYEDIAAAAEQNGRSVAETFDIVERTLAKDRNDHPQEYAAS' A
#
# COMPACT_ATOMS: atom_id res chain seq x y z
N MET A 1 -4.59 -12.60 1.45
CA MET A 1 -4.74 -11.79 0.63
C MET A 1 -3.84 -10.76 0.65
N CYS A 2 -3.97 -10.17 0.11
CA CYS A 2 -3.26 -9.04 -0.22
C CYS A 2 -3.92 -7.83 0.34
N LEU A 3 -3.20 -6.77 0.44
CA LEU A 3 -3.74 -5.51 0.87
C LEU A 3 -4.63 -4.89 -0.20
N THR A 4 -4.56 -5.38 -1.42
CA THR A 4 -5.12 -4.68 -2.56
C THR A 4 -6.29 -5.36 -3.25
N CYS A 5 -6.56 -6.64 -2.99
CA CYS A 5 -7.66 -7.30 -3.69
C CYS A 5 -9.01 -7.17 -2.98
N GLY A 6 -9.01 -6.72 -1.75
CA GLY A 6 -10.26 -6.46 -1.04
C GLY A 6 -10.78 -7.57 -0.15
N CYS A 7 -10.09 -8.70 -0.03
CA CYS A 7 -10.61 -9.77 0.82
C CYS A 7 -10.19 -9.65 2.29
N MET A 8 -9.43 -8.62 2.63
CA MET A 8 -9.14 -8.26 4.03
C MET A 8 -8.14 -9.16 4.75
N ASP A 9 -7.38 -9.98 4.03
CA ASP A 9 -6.30 -10.77 4.61
C ASP A 9 -4.98 -10.25 4.05
N ALA A 10 -4.19 -9.56 4.85
CA ALA A 10 -2.99 -8.86 4.41
C ALA A 10 -1.85 -9.78 3.98
N HIS A 11 -1.91 -11.06 4.32
CA HIS A 11 -0.79 -11.99 4.09
C HIS A 11 -1.03 -13.00 2.96
N LEU A 12 -2.25 -13.11 2.48
CA LEU A 12 -2.57 -14.13 1.46
C LEU A 12 -2.24 -13.61 0.06
N GLU A 13 -1.48 -14.38 -0.69
CA GLU A 13 -1.16 -14.04 -2.06
C GLU A 13 -2.31 -14.44 -2.99
N MET A 14 -2.92 -13.49 -3.63
CA MET A 14 -4.03 -13.73 -4.54
C MET A 14 -3.67 -13.51 -6.00
N GLY A 15 -2.80 -12.58 -6.28
CA GLY A 15 -2.37 -12.28 -7.63
C GLY A 15 -0.96 -11.78 -7.64
N GLU A 16 -0.31 -11.90 -8.80
CA GLU A 16 1.09 -11.56 -8.96
C GLU A 16 1.37 -10.10 -8.65
N LYS A 17 0.42 -9.22 -8.94
CA LYS A 17 0.59 -7.78 -8.76
C LYS A 17 -0.10 -7.26 -7.50
N ASP A 18 -0.76 -8.11 -6.74
CA ASP A 18 -1.36 -7.69 -5.49
C ASP A 18 -0.27 -7.49 -4.44
N VAL A 19 -0.45 -6.48 -3.60
CA VAL A 19 0.52 -6.11 -2.59
C VAL A 19 0.13 -6.74 -1.25
N ARG A 20 1.10 -7.38 -0.60
CA ARG A 20 0.90 -8.02 0.69
C ARG A 20 1.61 -7.25 1.79
N TYR A 21 1.27 -7.58 3.03
CA TYR A 21 1.97 -7.03 4.19
C TYR A 21 3.49 -7.22 4.06
N GLU A 22 3.92 -8.40 3.62
CA GLU A 22 5.34 -8.73 3.50
C GLU A 22 6.06 -7.80 2.54
N ASP A 23 5.39 -7.36 1.49
CA ASP A 23 5.96 -6.41 0.53
C ASP A 23 6.22 -5.06 1.18
N ILE A 24 5.28 -4.61 2.00
CA ILE A 24 5.42 -3.34 2.73
C ILE A 24 6.50 -3.47 3.79
N ALA A 25 6.57 -4.61 4.47
CA ALA A 25 7.60 -4.84 5.49
C ALA A 25 9.00 -4.80 4.88
N ALA A 26 9.17 -5.38 3.70
CA ALA A 26 10.45 -5.35 2.99
C ALA A 26 10.84 -3.92 2.60
N ALA A 27 9.89 -3.13 2.14
CA ALA A 27 10.13 -1.74 1.80
C ALA A 27 10.50 -0.93 3.05
N ALA A 28 9.83 -1.19 4.16
CA ALA A 28 10.13 -0.52 5.43
C ALA A 28 11.56 -0.81 5.87
N GLU A 29 11.97 -2.07 5.78
CA GLU A 29 13.33 -2.46 6.16
C GLU A 29 14.36 -1.76 5.28
N GLN A 30 14.14 -1.73 3.98
CA GLN A 30 15.05 -1.08 3.05
C GLN A 30 15.22 0.40 3.37
N ASN A 31 14.16 1.05 3.82
CA ASN A 31 14.18 2.49 4.13
C ASN A 31 14.58 2.78 5.58
N GLY A 32 14.84 1.76 6.38
CA GLY A 32 15.23 1.94 7.78
C GLY A 32 14.08 2.47 8.64
N ARG A 33 12.84 2.09 8.34
CA ARG A 33 11.65 2.52 9.07
C ARG A 33 10.88 1.35 9.63
N SER A 34 10.04 1.62 10.63
CA SER A 34 9.14 0.59 11.13
C SER A 34 8.01 0.36 10.13
N VAL A 35 7.36 -0.80 10.23
CA VAL A 35 6.22 -1.10 9.37
C VAL A 35 5.08 -0.11 9.62
N ALA A 36 4.80 0.20 10.89
CA ALA A 36 3.75 1.15 11.23
C ALA A 36 4.00 2.53 10.63
N GLU A 37 5.24 3.00 10.70
CA GLU A 37 5.61 4.28 10.11
C GLU A 37 5.44 4.25 8.60
N THR A 38 5.80 3.14 7.97
CA THR A 38 5.68 2.98 6.53
C THR A 38 4.22 3.02 6.10
N PHE A 39 3.31 2.37 6.82
CA PHE A 39 1.88 2.44 6.51
C PHE A 39 1.34 3.85 6.68
N ASP A 40 1.79 4.58 7.71
CA ASP A 40 1.40 5.99 7.87
C ASP A 40 1.83 6.83 6.67
N ILE A 41 3.06 6.60 6.19
CA ILE A 41 3.57 7.31 5.02
C ILE A 41 2.74 6.99 3.79
N VAL A 42 2.37 5.72 3.60
CA VAL A 42 1.53 5.32 2.47
C VAL A 42 0.19 6.06 2.51
N GLU A 43 -0.45 6.11 3.68
CA GLU A 43 -1.73 6.79 3.82
C GLU A 43 -1.63 8.27 3.50
N ARG A 44 -0.61 8.94 4.03
CA ARG A 44 -0.41 10.36 3.81
C ARG A 44 -0.05 10.67 2.37
N THR A 45 0.78 9.80 1.77
CA THR A 45 1.18 9.97 0.37
C THR A 45 -0.02 9.81 -0.56
N LEU A 46 -0.87 8.82 -0.28
CA LEU A 46 -2.06 8.61 -1.07
C LEU A 46 -3.01 9.80 -0.98
N ALA A 47 -3.22 10.34 0.21
CA ALA A 47 -4.08 11.49 0.38
C ALA A 47 -3.57 12.70 -0.41
N LYS A 48 -2.26 12.93 -0.36
CA LYS A 48 -1.64 14.02 -1.08
C LYS A 48 -1.75 13.81 -2.59
N ASP A 49 -1.46 12.60 -3.05
CA ASP A 49 -1.45 12.31 -4.48
C ASP A 49 -2.84 12.41 -5.07
N ARG A 50 -3.87 11.96 -4.35
CA ARG A 50 -5.26 12.09 -4.81
C ARG A 50 -5.67 13.55 -4.94
N ASN A 51 -5.17 14.39 -4.06
CA ASN A 51 -5.43 15.82 -4.11
C ASN A 51 -4.70 16.49 -5.27
N ASP A 52 -3.46 16.05 -5.55
CA ASP A 52 -2.63 16.64 -6.61
C ASP A 52 -3.00 16.11 -7.99
N HIS A 53 -3.49 14.87 -8.08
CA HIS A 53 -3.76 14.20 -9.36
C HIS A 53 -5.13 13.52 -9.34
N PRO A 54 -6.21 14.30 -9.15
CA PRO A 54 -7.55 13.69 -9.02
C PRO A 54 -7.99 12.88 -10.22
N GLN A 55 -7.50 13.21 -11.42
CA GLN A 55 -7.88 12.46 -12.62
C GLN A 55 -7.41 11.01 -12.59
N GLU A 56 -6.31 10.72 -11.90
CA GLU A 56 -5.76 9.38 -11.85
C GLU A 56 -6.63 8.43 -11.03
N TYR A 57 -7.51 8.98 -10.19
CA TYR A 57 -8.37 8.22 -9.29
C TYR A 57 -9.84 8.24 -9.70
N ALA A 58 -10.20 9.09 -10.65
CA ALA A 58 -11.60 9.35 -10.97
C ALA A 58 -12.26 8.24 -11.75
N ALA A 59 -11.51 7.43 -12.47
CA ALA A 59 -12.05 6.42 -13.38
C ALA A 59 -12.16 5.04 -12.76
N SER A 60 -11.77 4.87 -11.53
CA SER A 60 -11.73 3.54 -10.89
C SER A 60 -13.08 3.06 -10.39
#